data_db822a9b4bc7026a8d8a67107f17552a
#
_entry.id   db822a9b4bc7026a8d8a67107f17552a
#
_cell.length_a   1.000
_cell.length_b   1.000
_cell.length_c   1.000
_cell.angle_alpha   90.00
_cell.angle_beta   90.00
_cell.angle_gamma   90.00
#
_symmetry.space_group_name_H-M   'P 1'
#
loop_
_entity.id
_entity.type
_entity.pdbx_description
1 polymer ?
#
loop_
_entity_poly.entity_id
_entity_poly.type
_entity_poly.pdbx_seq_one_letter_code
_entity_poly.pdbx_strand_id
1 'polypeptide(L)'
;MNEVETIDVGTTDLSAYMMKVIEELRRDRKPPAVHIYACTLRSFIRFSCSGEEECSMPMQEVFTPGRLKEYEQWMLLRKLTQNTISTYMRTLRAVYNRWMPPGTAEHNPRLFDDVYTGVVSQTKRALTARQMEKLLEADLSGLSPQQQAVLAYFLLMFLLRGMPFIDLAHLRKRDMQDGRITYSRHKTDKPITVRIPREALVLIAKYADRHSASPYLFPILDARIRDSWQSYRNYQDALRHFNRKLGQVMSRLLPGVRVSSYTARHTWATLAFHSGQPVGIISQALGHSSLRVTETYLKPFGNELVDKANRQLIASVRKCKWKNETEYRAGL
;
A
#
# COMPACT_ATOMS: atom_id res chain seq x y z
N MET A 1 -36.72 21.12 6.26
CA MET A 1 -35.95 21.94 7.21
C MET A 1 -35.29 20.97 8.15
N ASN A 2 -34.01 20.66 7.92
CA ASN A 2 -33.24 19.80 8.81
C ASN A 2 -32.73 20.69 9.95
N GLU A 3 -33.17 20.40 11.16
CA GLU A 3 -32.59 20.99 12.36
C GLU A 3 -31.11 20.65 12.40
N VAL A 4 -30.26 21.60 12.21
CA VAL A 4 -28.83 21.52 12.54
C VAL A 4 -28.79 21.55 14.06
N GLU A 5 -28.64 20.37 14.70
CA GLU A 5 -28.29 20.30 16.12
C GLU A 5 -27.03 21.16 16.31
N THR A 6 -27.20 22.28 16.93
CA THR A 6 -26.12 23.13 17.43
C THR A 6 -25.36 22.30 18.46
N ILE A 7 -24.22 21.71 18.04
CA ILE A 7 -23.30 21.03 18.97
C ILE A 7 -22.79 22.12 19.92
N ASP A 8 -23.08 21.96 21.21
CA ASP A 8 -22.52 22.82 22.26
C ASP A 8 -20.97 22.65 22.22
N VAL A 9 -20.32 23.64 21.63
CA VAL A 9 -18.86 23.65 21.36
C VAL A 9 -18.06 23.71 22.67
N GLY A 10 -18.72 24.07 23.80
CA GLY A 10 -18.05 24.39 25.06
C GLY A 10 -17.59 23.20 25.92
N THR A 11 -18.09 21.98 25.72
CA THR A 11 -17.88 20.87 26.67
C THR A 11 -17.58 19.51 26.03
N THR A 12 -17.34 19.47 24.72
CA THR A 12 -17.15 18.19 24.03
C THR A 12 -15.78 17.58 24.34
N ASP A 13 -15.80 16.39 24.94
CA ASP A 13 -14.60 15.58 25.19
C ASP A 13 -14.16 14.84 23.93
N LEU A 14 -12.83 14.75 23.68
CA LEU A 14 -12.23 14.08 22.52
C LEU A 14 -12.62 12.60 22.45
N SER A 15 -12.60 11.89 23.60
CA SER A 15 -12.91 10.46 23.65
C SER A 15 -14.36 10.23 23.22
N ALA A 16 -15.29 10.96 23.81
CA ALA A 16 -16.71 10.87 23.49
C ALA A 16 -16.97 11.19 22.01
N TYR A 17 -16.37 12.27 21.48
CA TYR A 17 -16.52 12.65 20.09
C TYR A 17 -15.93 11.61 19.12
N MET A 18 -14.70 11.15 19.37
CA MET A 18 -14.08 10.14 18.51
C MET A 18 -14.81 8.80 18.57
N MET A 19 -15.37 8.40 19.73
CA MET A 19 -16.20 7.19 19.84
C MET A 19 -17.46 7.30 18.98
N LYS A 20 -18.12 8.46 18.97
CA LYS A 20 -19.28 8.73 18.07
C LYS A 20 -18.85 8.57 16.59
N VAL A 21 -17.73 9.18 16.19
CA VAL A 21 -17.21 9.05 14.81
C VAL A 21 -16.86 7.60 14.47
N ILE A 22 -16.25 6.87 15.39
CA ILE A 22 -15.92 5.45 15.19
C ILE A 22 -17.20 4.62 14.98
N GLU A 23 -18.26 4.89 15.72
CA GLU A 23 -19.53 4.17 15.58
C GLU A 23 -20.21 4.48 14.24
N GLU A 24 -20.17 5.73 13.77
CA GLU A 24 -20.65 6.08 12.44
C GLU A 24 -19.87 5.36 11.34
N LEU A 25 -18.52 5.32 11.45
CA LEU A 25 -17.67 4.58 10.51
C LEU A 25 -17.94 3.06 10.52
N ARG A 26 -18.36 2.50 11.67
CA ARG A 26 -18.82 1.09 11.75
C ARG A 26 -20.12 0.88 10.99
N ARG A 27 -21.09 1.79 11.18
CA ARG A 27 -22.36 1.75 10.42
C ARG A 27 -22.14 1.87 8.93
N ASP A 28 -21.20 2.73 8.51
CA ASP A 28 -20.78 2.90 7.13
C ASP A 28 -19.94 1.74 6.56
N ARG A 29 -19.70 0.69 7.34
CA ARG A 29 -18.88 -0.48 6.96
C ARG A 29 -17.47 -0.11 6.45
N LYS A 30 -16.79 0.80 7.16
CA LYS A 30 -15.42 1.27 6.87
C LYS A 30 -14.38 0.73 7.88
N PRO A 31 -14.15 -0.60 8.00
CA PRO A 31 -13.29 -1.18 9.04
C PRO A 31 -11.86 -0.61 9.08
N PRO A 32 -11.17 -0.31 7.93
CA PRO A 32 -9.85 0.29 7.99
C PRO A 32 -9.82 1.66 8.67
N ALA A 33 -10.83 2.50 8.42
CA ALA A 33 -10.95 3.81 9.07
C ALA A 33 -11.24 3.66 10.57
N VAL A 34 -12.19 2.80 10.94
CA VAL A 34 -12.46 2.44 12.35
C VAL A 34 -11.17 2.05 13.07
N HIS A 35 -10.36 1.18 12.46
CA HIS A 35 -9.08 0.75 13.05
C HIS A 35 -8.14 1.92 13.31
N ILE A 36 -7.95 2.81 12.32
CA ILE A 36 -7.05 3.95 12.43
C ILE A 36 -7.53 4.93 13.51
N TYR A 37 -8.82 5.30 13.51
CA TYR A 37 -9.40 6.19 14.51
C TYR A 37 -9.27 5.60 15.93
N ALA A 38 -9.58 4.33 16.11
CA ALA A 38 -9.45 3.67 17.40
C ALA A 38 -7.98 3.57 17.89
N CYS A 39 -7.02 3.37 16.97
CA CYS A 39 -5.61 3.38 17.31
C CYS A 39 -5.12 4.78 17.69
N THR A 40 -5.57 5.81 16.97
CA THR A 40 -5.23 7.20 17.27
C THR A 40 -5.77 7.61 18.63
N LEU A 41 -7.04 7.32 18.91
CA LEU A 41 -7.67 7.61 20.19
C LEU A 41 -6.93 6.93 21.35
N ARG A 42 -6.68 5.63 21.27
CA ARG A 42 -5.92 4.90 22.30
C ARG A 42 -4.51 5.46 22.51
N SER A 43 -3.85 5.90 21.45
CA SER A 43 -2.53 6.51 21.55
C SER A 43 -2.59 7.86 22.26
N PHE A 44 -3.61 8.67 21.94
CA PHE A 44 -3.79 9.99 22.56
C PHE A 44 -4.21 9.89 24.03
N ILE A 45 -5.10 8.95 24.38
CA ILE A 45 -5.45 8.66 25.78
C ILE A 45 -4.18 8.31 26.60
N ARG A 46 -3.33 7.43 26.08
CA ARG A 46 -2.08 7.05 26.75
C ARG A 46 -1.11 8.23 26.94
N PHE A 47 -1.15 9.20 26.05
CA PHE A 47 -0.38 10.43 26.16
C PHE A 47 -0.97 11.35 27.23
N SER A 48 -2.29 11.56 27.22
CA SER A 48 -2.97 12.54 28.07
C SER A 48 -3.17 12.06 29.49
N CYS A 49 -3.49 10.77 29.67
CA CYS A 49 -3.94 10.25 30.97
C CYS A 49 -2.85 9.55 31.80
N SER A 50 -1.60 9.56 31.40
CA SER A 50 -0.41 9.09 32.17
C SER A 50 -0.60 7.85 33.09
N GLY A 51 -1.66 7.06 32.85
CA GLY A 51 -2.01 5.87 33.66
C GLY A 51 -3.26 6.03 34.56
N GLU A 52 -3.92 7.15 34.57
CA GLU A 52 -5.23 7.34 35.21
C GLU A 52 -6.34 6.70 34.39
N GLU A 53 -7.33 6.09 35.08
CA GLU A 53 -8.43 5.39 34.39
C GLU A 53 -9.42 6.35 33.70
N GLU A 54 -9.58 7.58 34.22
CA GLU A 54 -10.42 8.63 33.63
C GLU A 54 -9.69 9.96 33.61
N CYS A 55 -9.47 10.52 32.42
CA CYS A 55 -9.04 11.90 32.26
C CYS A 55 -9.91 12.60 31.22
N SER A 56 -10.33 13.81 31.57
CA SER A 56 -11.07 14.67 30.64
C SER A 56 -10.11 15.21 29.58
N MET A 57 -10.54 15.20 28.34
CA MET A 57 -9.78 15.72 27.18
C MET A 57 -10.68 16.70 26.38
N PRO A 58 -10.95 17.90 26.92
CA PRO A 58 -11.75 18.90 26.23
C PRO A 58 -11.16 19.22 24.86
N MET A 59 -11.99 19.23 23.82
CA MET A 59 -11.55 19.45 22.44
C MET A 59 -10.74 20.74 22.26
N GLN A 60 -11.11 21.82 22.99
CA GLN A 60 -10.41 23.09 22.94
C GLN A 60 -9.00 23.04 23.53
N GLU A 61 -8.76 22.23 24.55
CA GLU A 61 -7.43 22.01 25.13
C GLU A 61 -6.57 21.07 24.28
N VAL A 62 -7.21 20.08 23.65
CA VAL A 62 -6.54 19.14 22.77
C VAL A 62 -6.07 19.82 21.49
N PHE A 63 -6.94 20.62 20.87
CA PHE A 63 -6.66 21.25 19.58
C PHE A 63 -5.98 22.62 19.76
N THR A 64 -4.84 22.60 20.42
CA THR A 64 -3.89 23.72 20.51
C THR A 64 -2.55 23.33 19.85
N PRO A 65 -1.80 24.28 19.25
CA PRO A 65 -0.50 23.99 18.65
C PRO A 65 0.48 23.34 19.65
N GLY A 66 0.50 23.84 20.89
CA GLY A 66 1.35 23.32 21.97
C GLY A 66 1.03 21.87 22.29
N ARG A 67 -0.24 21.53 22.52
CA ARG A 67 -0.67 20.17 22.90
C ARG A 67 -0.40 19.15 21.78
N LEU A 68 -0.62 19.54 20.53
CA LEU A 68 -0.30 18.70 19.37
C LEU A 68 1.20 18.47 19.25
N LYS A 69 2.01 19.50 19.53
CA LYS A 69 3.48 19.38 19.51
C LYS A 69 4.01 18.50 20.63
N GLU A 70 3.47 18.61 21.84
CA GLU A 70 3.79 17.73 22.96
C GLU A 70 3.48 16.26 22.62
N TYR A 71 2.32 16.01 22.01
CA TYR A 71 1.94 14.66 21.57
C TYR A 71 2.89 14.10 20.51
N GLU A 72 3.31 14.93 19.53
CA GLU A 72 4.33 14.53 18.56
C GLU A 72 5.64 14.13 19.24
N GLN A 73 6.14 14.96 20.14
CA GLN A 73 7.38 14.68 20.89
C GLN A 73 7.27 13.40 21.72
N TRP A 74 6.14 13.20 22.40
CA TRP A 74 5.88 11.97 23.14
C TRP A 74 5.91 10.72 22.25
N MET A 75 5.36 10.78 21.04
CA MET A 75 5.44 9.70 20.08
C MET A 75 6.87 9.45 19.59
N LEU A 76 7.64 10.50 19.35
CA LEU A 76 9.06 10.41 18.96
C LEU A 76 9.91 9.76 20.05
N LEU A 77 9.73 10.14 21.32
CA LEU A 77 10.39 9.52 22.47
C LEU A 77 10.09 8.02 22.58
N ARG A 78 8.90 7.61 22.21
CA ARG A 78 8.49 6.19 22.09
C ARG A 78 8.96 5.50 20.82
N LYS A 79 9.80 6.16 20.02
CA LYS A 79 10.39 5.64 18.77
C LYS A 79 9.35 5.21 17.72
N LEU A 80 8.17 5.84 17.69
CA LEU A 80 7.22 5.63 16.63
C LEU A 80 7.79 6.13 15.29
N THR A 81 7.45 5.43 14.21
CA THR A 81 7.91 5.88 12.87
C THR A 81 7.21 7.17 12.46
N GLN A 82 7.88 8.01 11.68
CA GLN A 82 7.30 9.26 11.17
C GLN A 82 5.99 9.05 10.42
N ASN A 83 5.86 7.94 9.67
CA ASN A 83 4.60 7.62 8.99
C ASN A 83 3.47 7.26 9.96
N THR A 84 3.78 6.67 11.11
CA THR A 84 2.78 6.43 12.18
C THR A 84 2.34 7.73 12.81
N ILE A 85 3.30 8.61 13.15
CA ILE A 85 3.05 9.94 13.71
C ILE A 85 2.16 10.74 12.74
N SER A 86 2.55 10.81 11.47
CA SER A 86 1.77 11.48 10.43
C SER A 86 0.34 10.91 10.32
N THR A 87 0.17 9.59 10.41
CA THR A 87 -1.15 8.97 10.34
C THR A 87 -2.03 9.44 11.51
N TYR A 88 -1.49 9.48 12.71
CA TYR A 88 -2.24 9.93 13.89
C TYR A 88 -2.55 11.43 13.83
N MET A 89 -1.58 12.25 13.44
CA MET A 89 -1.79 13.70 13.28
C MET A 89 -2.85 14.02 12.20
N ARG A 90 -2.81 13.32 11.06
CA ARG A 90 -3.82 13.47 10.01
C ARG A 90 -5.20 12.99 10.44
N THR A 91 -5.27 11.97 11.29
CA THR A 91 -6.55 11.52 11.86
C THR A 91 -7.10 12.58 12.82
N LEU A 92 -6.27 13.15 13.70
CA LEU A 92 -6.68 14.25 14.57
C LEU A 92 -7.11 15.49 13.78
N ARG A 93 -6.40 15.83 12.67
CA ARG A 93 -6.82 16.91 11.77
C ARG A 93 -8.20 16.64 11.17
N ALA A 94 -8.48 15.40 10.77
CA ALA A 94 -9.79 15.04 10.25
C ALA A 94 -10.89 15.13 11.32
N VAL A 95 -10.58 14.78 12.57
CA VAL A 95 -11.48 14.97 13.72
C VAL A 95 -11.71 16.45 13.98
N TYR A 96 -10.64 17.26 14.01
CA TYR A 96 -10.72 18.72 14.18
C TYR A 96 -11.59 19.37 13.11
N ASN A 97 -11.33 19.11 11.83
CA ASN A 97 -12.09 19.68 10.71
C ASN A 97 -13.55 19.24 10.69
N ARG A 98 -13.88 18.14 11.33
CA ARG A 98 -15.25 17.67 11.47
C ARG A 98 -15.96 18.33 12.66
N TRP A 99 -15.25 18.56 13.76
CA TRP A 99 -15.76 19.27 14.94
C TRP A 99 -15.86 20.76 14.68
N MET A 100 -14.84 21.35 14.07
CA MET A 100 -14.74 22.76 13.70
C MET A 100 -14.56 22.85 12.16
N PRO A 101 -15.65 22.91 11.39
CA PRO A 101 -15.56 22.89 9.93
C PRO A 101 -14.78 24.09 9.37
N PRO A 102 -14.00 23.89 8.28
CA PRO A 102 -13.36 24.99 7.56
C PRO A 102 -14.38 26.05 7.14
N GLY A 103 -14.08 27.32 7.43
CA GLY A 103 -14.98 28.46 7.14
C GLY A 103 -15.76 28.94 8.35
N THR A 104 -15.74 28.26 9.49
CA THR A 104 -16.23 28.81 10.77
C THR A 104 -15.23 29.83 11.32
N ALA A 105 -15.70 30.81 12.10
CA ALA A 105 -14.85 31.88 12.63
C ALA A 105 -13.73 31.38 13.54
N GLU A 106 -13.99 30.29 14.27
CA GLU A 106 -13.05 29.69 15.21
C GLU A 106 -12.10 28.68 14.57
N HIS A 107 -12.28 28.31 13.28
CA HIS A 107 -11.43 27.34 12.60
C HIS A 107 -10.02 27.91 12.36
N ASN A 108 -9.01 27.25 12.93
CA ASN A 108 -7.61 27.58 12.68
C ASN A 108 -7.02 26.68 11.57
N PRO A 109 -6.82 27.17 10.33
CA PRO A 109 -6.28 26.38 9.23
C PRO A 109 -4.80 25.99 9.43
N ARG A 110 -4.07 26.72 10.31
CA ARG A 110 -2.65 26.49 10.60
C ARG A 110 -2.38 25.63 11.84
N LEU A 111 -3.42 25.11 12.48
CA LEU A 111 -3.31 24.35 13.72
C LEU A 111 -2.30 23.19 13.67
N PHE A 112 -2.12 22.59 12.49
CA PHE A 112 -1.24 21.43 12.28
C PHE A 112 0.05 21.75 11.51
N ASP A 113 0.41 23.02 11.33
CA ASP A 113 1.59 23.39 10.53
C ASP A 113 2.91 23.00 11.23
N ASP A 114 2.95 23.04 12.56
CA ASP A 114 4.15 22.74 13.36
C ASP A 114 4.33 21.25 13.67
N VAL A 115 3.43 20.38 13.20
CA VAL A 115 3.51 18.93 13.42
C VAL A 115 3.63 18.16 12.11
N TYR A 116 4.29 17.00 12.19
CA TYR A 116 4.55 16.21 10.98
C TYR A 116 3.29 15.50 10.46
N THR A 117 2.86 15.90 9.28
CA THR A 117 1.73 15.30 8.55
C THR A 117 2.13 14.78 7.16
N GLY A 118 3.43 14.81 6.84
CA GLY A 118 3.99 14.34 5.58
C GLY A 118 4.08 12.82 5.47
N VAL A 119 4.69 12.34 4.40
CA VAL A 119 4.96 10.92 4.17
C VAL A 119 6.43 10.73 3.86
N VAL A 120 7.12 9.95 4.69
CA VAL A 120 8.48 9.50 4.38
C VAL A 120 8.42 8.30 3.47
N SER A 121 9.07 8.40 2.32
CA SER A 121 9.20 7.26 1.41
C SER A 121 10.00 6.14 2.09
N GLN A 122 9.41 4.97 2.22
CA GLN A 122 10.11 3.81 2.74
C GLN A 122 11.13 3.29 1.74
N THR A 123 12.19 2.64 2.25
CA THR A 123 13.19 1.95 1.42
C THR A 123 12.50 0.96 0.48
N LYS A 124 12.70 1.15 -0.82
CA LYS A 124 12.12 0.30 -1.86
C LYS A 124 12.81 -1.07 -1.85
N ARG A 125 12.09 -2.10 -1.45
CA ARG A 125 12.60 -3.47 -1.33
C ARG A 125 12.28 -4.28 -2.59
N ALA A 126 12.71 -3.80 -3.76
CA ALA A 126 12.60 -4.57 -4.99
C ALA A 126 13.72 -5.62 -5.06
N LEU A 127 13.39 -6.82 -5.50
CA LEU A 127 14.35 -7.86 -5.82
C LEU A 127 15.01 -7.58 -7.18
N THR A 128 16.23 -8.07 -7.37
CA THR A 128 16.89 -8.08 -8.67
C THR A 128 16.31 -9.17 -9.59
N ALA A 129 16.55 -9.07 -10.90
CA ALA A 129 16.16 -10.11 -11.85
C ALA A 129 16.72 -11.49 -11.46
N ARG A 130 18.01 -11.57 -11.09
CA ARG A 130 18.67 -12.80 -10.64
C ARG A 130 18.06 -13.38 -9.35
N GLN A 131 17.60 -12.51 -8.43
CA GLN A 131 16.90 -12.98 -7.23
C GLN A 131 15.50 -13.54 -7.56
N MET A 132 14.79 -12.92 -8.51
CA MET A 132 13.50 -13.45 -8.97
C MET A 132 13.65 -14.76 -9.72
N GLU A 133 14.63 -14.89 -10.61
CA GLU A 133 14.98 -16.13 -11.29
C GLU A 133 15.23 -17.27 -10.29
N LYS A 134 16.07 -17.02 -9.29
CA LYS A 134 16.34 -17.99 -8.23
C LYS A 134 15.08 -18.44 -7.48
N LEU A 135 14.08 -17.55 -7.31
CA LEU A 135 12.82 -17.92 -6.68
C LEU A 135 11.90 -18.72 -7.61
N LEU A 136 11.93 -18.43 -8.92
CA LEU A 136 11.13 -19.15 -9.92
C LEU A 136 11.64 -20.58 -10.13
N GLU A 137 12.94 -20.80 -10.00
CA GLU A 137 13.63 -22.08 -10.18
C GLU A 137 13.92 -22.79 -8.85
N ALA A 138 13.40 -22.28 -7.71
CA ALA A 138 13.74 -22.79 -6.39
C ALA A 138 13.32 -24.25 -6.21
N ASP A 139 14.23 -25.07 -5.67
CA ASP A 139 13.86 -26.38 -5.13
C ASP A 139 12.95 -26.21 -3.90
N LEU A 140 11.78 -26.81 -3.98
CA LEU A 140 10.75 -26.72 -2.96
C LEU A 140 10.77 -27.90 -1.98
N SER A 141 11.63 -28.91 -2.17
CA SER A 141 11.67 -30.17 -1.39
C SER A 141 11.88 -29.92 0.11
N GLY A 142 12.66 -28.88 0.46
CA GLY A 142 12.92 -28.49 1.84
C GLY A 142 11.86 -27.57 2.47
N LEU A 143 10.78 -27.21 1.75
CA LEU A 143 9.73 -26.33 2.22
C LEU A 143 8.45 -27.10 2.59
N SER A 144 7.83 -26.73 3.71
CA SER A 144 6.52 -27.27 4.05
C SER A 144 5.45 -26.90 3.02
N PRO A 145 4.33 -27.65 2.88
CA PRO A 145 3.26 -27.32 1.94
C PRO A 145 2.74 -25.88 2.07
N GLN A 146 2.63 -25.37 3.30
CA GLN A 146 2.25 -23.99 3.56
C GLN A 146 3.29 -22.99 3.07
N GLN A 147 4.59 -23.28 3.22
CA GLN A 147 5.67 -22.43 2.74
C GLN A 147 5.73 -22.42 1.21
N GLN A 148 5.51 -23.56 0.58
CA GLN A 148 5.40 -23.66 -0.88
C GLN A 148 4.23 -22.83 -1.42
N ALA A 149 3.05 -22.89 -0.78
CA ALA A 149 1.88 -22.07 -1.16
C ALA A 149 2.16 -20.58 -1.02
N VAL A 150 2.82 -20.16 0.06
CA VAL A 150 3.18 -18.74 0.28
C VAL A 150 4.16 -18.25 -0.77
N LEU A 151 5.16 -19.05 -1.15
CA LEU A 151 6.06 -18.72 -2.25
C LEU A 151 5.30 -18.61 -3.58
N ALA A 152 4.41 -19.56 -3.86
CA ALA A 152 3.57 -19.53 -5.05
C ALA A 152 2.71 -18.27 -5.12
N TYR A 153 2.09 -17.86 -4.02
CA TYR A 153 1.32 -16.59 -3.95
C TYR A 153 2.21 -15.37 -4.18
N PHE A 154 3.42 -15.34 -3.64
CA PHE A 154 4.37 -14.27 -3.91
C PHE A 154 4.75 -14.19 -5.40
N LEU A 155 5.05 -15.35 -6.02
CA LEU A 155 5.34 -15.43 -7.46
C LEU A 155 4.14 -15.04 -8.31
N LEU A 156 2.93 -15.49 -7.96
CA LEU A 156 1.70 -15.09 -8.63
C LEU A 156 1.48 -13.59 -8.60
N MET A 157 1.70 -12.94 -7.44
CA MET A 157 1.62 -11.48 -7.35
C MET A 157 2.58 -10.79 -8.33
N PHE A 158 3.79 -11.31 -8.49
CA PHE A 158 4.76 -10.79 -9.46
C PHE A 158 4.31 -11.06 -10.91
N LEU A 159 4.00 -12.32 -11.25
CA LEU A 159 3.62 -12.75 -12.60
C LEU A 159 2.33 -12.08 -13.09
N LEU A 160 1.44 -11.72 -12.19
CA LEU A 160 0.20 -11.00 -12.47
C LEU A 160 0.37 -9.47 -12.37
N ARG A 161 1.49 -8.95 -12.88
CA ARG A 161 1.80 -7.51 -12.99
C ARG A 161 1.87 -6.77 -11.65
N GLY A 162 2.48 -7.39 -10.65
CA GLY A 162 2.61 -6.78 -9.32
C GLY A 162 1.26 -6.64 -8.60
N MET A 163 0.38 -7.61 -8.75
CA MET A 163 -0.91 -7.66 -8.04
C MET A 163 -0.69 -7.56 -6.53
N PRO A 164 -1.37 -6.66 -5.80
CA PRO A 164 -1.29 -6.61 -4.34
C PRO A 164 -1.86 -7.87 -3.68
N PHE A 165 -1.37 -8.21 -2.50
CA PHE A 165 -1.86 -9.39 -1.76
C PHE A 165 -3.36 -9.31 -1.45
N ILE A 166 -3.91 -8.12 -1.19
CA ILE A 166 -5.33 -7.94 -0.97
C ILE A 166 -6.14 -8.35 -2.19
N ASP A 167 -5.71 -7.95 -3.39
CA ASP A 167 -6.40 -8.28 -4.63
C ASP A 167 -6.29 -9.79 -4.91
N LEU A 168 -5.09 -10.40 -4.71
CA LEU A 168 -4.89 -11.85 -4.85
C LEU A 168 -5.78 -12.64 -3.89
N ALA A 169 -5.87 -12.22 -2.62
CA ALA A 169 -6.65 -12.90 -1.60
C ALA A 169 -8.16 -12.86 -1.87
N HIS A 170 -8.63 -11.81 -2.54
CA HIS A 170 -10.05 -11.64 -2.87
C HIS A 170 -10.41 -12.10 -4.29
N LEU A 171 -9.44 -12.57 -5.10
CA LEU A 171 -9.73 -13.13 -6.43
C LEU A 171 -10.76 -14.26 -6.33
N ARG A 172 -11.73 -14.22 -7.22
CA ARG A 172 -12.79 -15.22 -7.30
C ARG A 172 -12.55 -16.16 -8.48
N LYS A 173 -13.04 -17.37 -8.42
CA LYS A 173 -12.99 -18.35 -9.52
C LYS A 173 -13.60 -17.78 -10.81
N ARG A 174 -14.68 -17.02 -10.70
CA ARG A 174 -15.37 -16.37 -11.83
C ARG A 174 -14.57 -15.23 -12.49
N ASP A 175 -13.55 -14.68 -11.80
CA ASP A 175 -12.72 -13.61 -12.33
C ASP A 175 -11.70 -14.14 -13.37
N MET A 176 -11.54 -15.46 -13.43
CA MET A 176 -10.65 -16.14 -14.36
C MET A 176 -11.46 -16.73 -15.54
N GLN A 177 -11.32 -16.13 -16.73
CA GLN A 177 -11.99 -16.55 -17.95
C GLN A 177 -11.05 -16.37 -19.15
N ASP A 178 -11.11 -17.25 -20.13
CA ASP A 178 -10.42 -17.16 -21.43
C ASP A 178 -8.92 -16.80 -21.33
N GLY A 179 -8.23 -17.42 -20.37
CA GLY A 179 -6.80 -17.18 -20.12
C GLY A 179 -6.48 -15.78 -19.59
N ARG A 180 -7.48 -15.09 -19.05
CA ARG A 180 -7.36 -13.77 -18.42
C ARG A 180 -7.94 -13.78 -17.02
N ILE A 181 -7.43 -12.87 -16.16
CA ILE A 181 -8.04 -12.53 -14.88
C ILE A 181 -8.52 -11.09 -14.99
N THR A 182 -9.83 -10.86 -14.76
CA THR A 182 -10.43 -9.52 -14.70
C THR A 182 -11.01 -9.28 -13.32
N TYR A 183 -10.49 -8.29 -12.62
CA TYR A 183 -10.89 -7.96 -11.25
C TYR A 183 -10.91 -6.47 -11.01
N SER A 184 -11.73 -6.00 -10.07
CA SER A 184 -11.68 -4.62 -9.57
C SER A 184 -10.66 -4.49 -8.45
N ARG A 185 -9.79 -3.48 -8.56
CA ARG A 185 -8.81 -3.19 -7.52
C ARG A 185 -9.49 -2.82 -6.20
N HIS A 186 -9.17 -3.54 -5.15
CA HIS A 186 -9.77 -3.33 -3.82
C HIS A 186 -9.59 -1.91 -3.24
N LYS A 187 -8.52 -1.21 -3.63
CA LYS A 187 -8.23 0.16 -3.16
C LYS A 187 -8.93 1.26 -3.97
N THR A 188 -9.20 1.05 -5.25
CA THR A 188 -9.58 2.13 -6.19
C THR A 188 -10.78 1.78 -7.06
N ASP A 189 -11.35 0.59 -6.90
CA ASP A 189 -12.45 0.00 -7.69
C ASP A 189 -12.23 0.03 -9.22
N LYS A 190 -10.99 0.31 -9.66
CA LYS A 190 -10.63 0.29 -11.08
C LYS A 190 -10.56 -1.15 -11.59
N PRO A 191 -11.21 -1.48 -12.70
CA PRO A 191 -11.08 -2.78 -13.32
C PRO A 191 -9.67 -2.94 -13.92
N ILE A 192 -9.09 -4.12 -13.73
CA ILE A 192 -7.80 -4.53 -14.30
C ILE A 192 -7.98 -5.89 -14.95
N THR A 193 -7.56 -6.01 -16.21
CA THR A 193 -7.51 -7.28 -16.92
C THR A 193 -6.07 -7.67 -17.17
N VAL A 194 -5.69 -8.87 -16.74
CA VAL A 194 -4.36 -9.44 -16.90
C VAL A 194 -4.43 -10.73 -17.69
N ARG A 195 -3.67 -10.85 -18.78
CA ARG A 195 -3.44 -12.14 -19.44
C ARG A 195 -2.57 -13.01 -18.54
N ILE A 196 -2.97 -14.25 -18.31
CA ILE A 196 -2.27 -15.16 -17.41
C ILE A 196 -1.08 -15.77 -18.17
N PRO A 197 0.18 -15.55 -17.73
CA PRO A 197 1.33 -16.23 -18.31
C PRO A 197 1.34 -17.73 -17.95
N ARG A 198 2.05 -18.55 -18.74
CA ARG A 198 2.08 -20.01 -18.56
C ARG A 198 2.57 -20.42 -17.15
N GLU A 199 3.57 -19.74 -16.64
CA GLU A 199 4.14 -19.96 -15.30
C GLU A 199 3.08 -19.73 -14.21
N ALA A 200 2.24 -18.71 -14.36
CA ALA A 200 1.15 -18.46 -13.43
C ALA A 200 0.04 -19.51 -13.52
N LEU A 201 -0.26 -20.02 -14.72
CA LEU A 201 -1.25 -21.10 -14.89
C LEU A 201 -0.84 -22.36 -14.12
N VAL A 202 0.44 -22.73 -14.15
CA VAL A 202 0.98 -23.89 -13.39
C VAL A 202 0.78 -23.69 -11.88
N LEU A 203 1.08 -22.50 -11.38
CA LEU A 203 0.90 -22.19 -9.97
C LEU A 203 -0.57 -22.16 -9.58
N ILE A 204 -1.43 -21.57 -10.41
CA ILE A 204 -2.87 -21.55 -10.19
C ILE A 204 -3.42 -22.99 -10.14
N ALA A 205 -3.08 -23.82 -11.12
CA ALA A 205 -3.54 -25.22 -11.16
C ALA A 205 -3.16 -26.02 -9.89
N LYS A 206 -1.98 -25.74 -9.32
CA LYS A 206 -1.47 -26.43 -8.13
C LYS A 206 -2.08 -25.89 -6.82
N TYR A 207 -2.30 -24.57 -6.69
CA TYR A 207 -2.63 -23.92 -5.43
C TYR A 207 -4.02 -23.28 -5.39
N ALA A 208 -4.84 -23.41 -6.45
CA ALA A 208 -6.22 -22.95 -6.44
C ALA A 208 -7.07 -23.70 -5.40
N ASP A 209 -8.05 -22.99 -4.86
CA ASP A 209 -9.06 -23.57 -3.96
C ASP A 209 -9.99 -24.50 -4.74
N ARG A 210 -9.92 -25.80 -4.41
CA ARG A 210 -10.74 -26.84 -5.03
C ARG A 210 -12.11 -27.01 -4.36
N HIS A 211 -12.34 -26.36 -3.23
CA HIS A 211 -13.61 -26.47 -2.52
C HIS A 211 -14.71 -25.78 -3.32
N SER A 212 -15.74 -26.53 -3.74
CA SER A 212 -16.81 -26.04 -4.63
C SER A 212 -17.62 -24.88 -4.03
N ALA A 213 -17.86 -24.89 -2.71
CA ALA A 213 -18.60 -23.85 -2.02
C ALA A 213 -17.79 -22.55 -1.80
N SER A 214 -16.47 -22.57 -2.03
CA SER A 214 -15.63 -21.38 -1.90
C SER A 214 -15.69 -20.57 -3.20
N PRO A 215 -16.06 -19.28 -3.14
CA PRO A 215 -16.02 -18.41 -4.31
C PRO A 215 -14.60 -17.95 -4.67
N TYR A 216 -13.65 -18.06 -3.74
CA TYR A 216 -12.28 -17.57 -3.91
C TYR A 216 -11.45 -18.47 -4.82
N LEU A 217 -10.53 -17.88 -5.58
CA LEU A 217 -9.60 -18.63 -6.43
C LEU A 217 -8.53 -19.33 -5.58
N PHE A 218 -8.15 -18.75 -4.44
CA PHE A 218 -7.16 -19.32 -3.52
C PHE A 218 -7.73 -19.44 -2.10
N PRO A 219 -7.34 -20.48 -1.33
CA PRO A 219 -7.81 -20.70 0.04
C PRO A 219 -7.07 -19.80 1.05
N ILE A 220 -7.08 -18.47 0.80
CA ILE A 220 -6.42 -17.47 1.65
C ILE A 220 -7.39 -16.94 2.71
N LEU A 221 -8.64 -16.69 2.31
CA LEU A 221 -9.70 -16.15 3.15
C LEU A 221 -10.77 -17.19 3.45
N ASP A 222 -11.39 -17.08 4.64
CA ASP A 222 -12.53 -17.93 4.99
C ASP A 222 -13.79 -17.47 4.25
N ALA A 223 -14.27 -18.30 3.34
CA ALA A 223 -15.45 -18.02 2.52
C ALA A 223 -16.77 -17.98 3.30
N ARG A 224 -16.81 -18.47 4.56
CA ARG A 224 -18.00 -18.48 5.40
C ARG A 224 -18.28 -17.14 6.06
N ILE A 225 -17.26 -16.29 6.18
CA ILE A 225 -17.36 -14.98 6.82
C ILE A 225 -18.13 -14.00 5.92
N ARG A 226 -19.24 -13.44 6.43
CA ARG A 226 -20.09 -12.47 5.73
C ARG A 226 -20.02 -11.06 6.32
N ASP A 227 -19.75 -10.98 7.61
CA ASP A 227 -19.63 -9.70 8.31
C ASP A 227 -18.39 -8.91 7.87
N SER A 228 -18.55 -7.61 7.64
CA SER A 228 -17.48 -6.75 7.09
C SER A 228 -16.30 -6.61 8.05
N TRP A 229 -16.56 -6.57 9.37
CA TRP A 229 -15.51 -6.44 10.36
C TRP A 229 -14.73 -7.75 10.54
N GLN A 230 -15.43 -8.88 10.55
CA GLN A 230 -14.81 -10.21 10.59
C GLN A 230 -14.01 -10.46 9.31
N SER A 231 -14.52 -10.06 8.13
CA SER A 231 -13.81 -10.14 6.85
C SER A 231 -12.50 -9.31 6.88
N TYR A 232 -12.57 -8.09 7.40
CA TYR A 232 -11.38 -7.27 7.58
C TYR A 232 -10.35 -7.92 8.51
N ARG A 233 -10.77 -8.45 9.65
CA ARG A 233 -9.88 -9.18 10.58
C ARG A 233 -9.28 -10.41 9.92
N ASN A 234 -10.06 -11.22 9.23
CA ASN A 234 -9.61 -12.41 8.52
C ASN A 234 -8.52 -12.06 7.50
N TYR A 235 -8.71 -10.99 6.72
CA TYR A 235 -7.69 -10.49 5.81
C TYR A 235 -6.41 -10.03 6.54
N GLN A 236 -6.53 -9.29 7.64
CA GLN A 236 -5.37 -8.83 8.40
C GLN A 236 -4.57 -10.01 8.99
N ASP A 237 -5.25 -11.04 9.47
CA ASP A 237 -4.63 -12.26 9.96
C ASP A 237 -3.93 -13.03 8.83
N ALA A 238 -4.58 -13.18 7.69
CA ALA A 238 -4.02 -13.79 6.50
C ALA A 238 -2.76 -13.05 6.02
N LEU A 239 -2.78 -11.72 5.99
CA LEU A 239 -1.64 -10.90 5.60
C LEU A 239 -0.47 -11.04 6.59
N ARG A 240 -0.74 -11.03 7.90
CA ARG A 240 0.29 -11.25 8.93
C ARG A 240 0.91 -12.64 8.80
N HIS A 241 0.07 -13.66 8.63
CA HIS A 241 0.53 -15.04 8.44
C HIS A 241 1.38 -15.17 7.18
N PHE A 242 0.91 -14.62 6.06
CA PHE A 242 1.63 -14.62 4.79
C PHE A 242 3.01 -13.98 4.93
N ASN A 243 3.10 -12.76 5.47
CA ASN A 243 4.36 -12.04 5.60
C ASN A 243 5.34 -12.78 6.54
N ARG A 244 4.86 -13.36 7.64
CA ARG A 244 5.70 -14.16 8.55
C ARG A 244 6.27 -15.40 7.86
N LYS A 245 5.42 -16.16 7.18
CA LYS A 245 5.85 -17.38 6.44
C LYS A 245 6.75 -17.03 5.26
N LEU A 246 6.45 -15.96 4.53
CA LEU A 246 7.29 -15.46 3.45
C LEU A 246 8.68 -15.09 3.96
N GLY A 247 8.80 -14.44 5.11
CA GLY A 247 10.09 -14.16 5.75
C GLY A 247 10.90 -15.45 6.03
N GLN A 248 10.25 -16.51 6.52
CA GLN A 248 10.88 -17.82 6.74
C GLN A 248 11.37 -18.47 5.43
N VAL A 249 10.55 -18.39 4.37
CA VAL A 249 10.95 -18.92 3.04
C VAL A 249 12.15 -18.14 2.50
N MET A 250 12.10 -16.82 2.56
CA MET A 250 13.17 -15.98 2.02
C MET A 250 14.47 -16.09 2.81
N SER A 251 14.42 -16.31 4.12
CA SER A 251 15.64 -16.56 4.91
C SER A 251 16.40 -17.82 4.46
N ARG A 252 15.71 -18.79 3.87
CA ARG A 252 16.33 -20.00 3.29
C ARG A 252 16.78 -19.80 1.85
N LEU A 253 15.91 -19.22 1.00
CA LEU A 253 16.17 -19.11 -0.43
C LEU A 253 17.03 -17.90 -0.81
N LEU A 254 16.90 -16.80 -0.09
CA LEU A 254 17.62 -15.54 -0.30
C LEU A 254 18.11 -14.96 1.04
N PRO A 255 19.10 -15.56 1.69
CA PRO A 255 19.63 -15.08 2.97
C PRO A 255 20.00 -13.60 2.92
N GLY A 256 19.67 -12.86 4.00
CA GLY A 256 19.94 -11.42 4.11
C GLY A 256 18.93 -10.52 3.39
N VAL A 257 18.01 -11.05 2.59
CA VAL A 257 16.99 -10.26 1.85
C VAL A 257 15.69 -10.19 2.65
N ARG A 258 15.30 -8.97 3.02
CA ARG A 258 14.02 -8.72 3.68
C ARG A 258 12.92 -8.46 2.66
N VAL A 259 11.85 -9.22 2.74
CA VAL A 259 10.69 -9.14 1.84
C VAL A 259 9.38 -8.98 2.61
N SER A 260 8.38 -8.48 1.91
CA SER A 260 6.99 -8.45 2.34
C SER A 260 6.08 -8.70 1.12
N SER A 261 4.79 -8.86 1.34
CA SER A 261 3.81 -8.94 0.26
C SER A 261 3.94 -7.81 -0.77
N TYR A 262 4.35 -6.62 -0.34
CA TYR A 262 4.51 -5.47 -1.23
C TYR A 262 5.76 -5.55 -2.11
N THR A 263 6.75 -6.37 -1.73
CA THR A 263 8.00 -6.55 -2.49
C THR A 263 7.75 -7.08 -3.90
N ALA A 264 6.78 -7.98 -4.11
CA ALA A 264 6.44 -8.48 -5.44
C ALA A 264 6.06 -7.33 -6.41
N ARG A 265 5.24 -6.40 -5.92
CA ARG A 265 4.80 -5.24 -6.70
C ARG A 265 5.94 -4.25 -6.97
N HIS A 266 6.77 -3.95 -5.97
CA HIS A 266 7.96 -3.14 -6.16
C HIS A 266 8.94 -3.76 -7.15
N THR A 267 9.13 -5.08 -7.07
CA THR A 267 10.00 -5.82 -7.98
C THR A 267 9.50 -5.73 -9.40
N TRP A 268 8.21 -6.02 -9.64
CA TRP A 268 7.63 -5.93 -10.97
C TRP A 268 7.78 -4.54 -11.58
N ALA A 269 7.43 -3.49 -10.82
CA ALA A 269 7.53 -2.11 -11.26
C ALA A 269 8.97 -1.71 -11.59
N THR A 270 9.92 -2.06 -10.71
CA THR A 270 11.34 -1.73 -10.88
C THR A 270 11.95 -2.47 -12.06
N LEU A 271 11.68 -3.77 -12.21
CA LEU A 271 12.20 -4.55 -13.34
C LEU A 271 11.60 -4.09 -14.67
N ALA A 272 10.29 -3.79 -14.73
CA ALA A 272 9.67 -3.22 -15.92
C ALA A 272 10.31 -1.88 -16.31
N PHE A 273 10.55 -1.01 -15.34
CA PHE A 273 11.23 0.27 -15.57
C PHE A 273 12.67 0.10 -16.07
N HIS A 274 13.45 -0.78 -15.43
CA HIS A 274 14.83 -1.07 -15.85
C HIS A 274 14.90 -1.80 -17.21
N SER A 275 13.83 -2.47 -17.61
CA SER A 275 13.69 -3.05 -18.97
C SER A 275 13.26 -2.02 -20.03
N GLY A 276 13.21 -0.72 -19.69
CA GLY A 276 12.89 0.34 -20.63
C GLY A 276 11.39 0.54 -20.89
N GLN A 277 10.50 -0.07 -20.09
CA GLN A 277 9.07 0.16 -20.27
C GLN A 277 8.69 1.59 -19.88
N PRO A 278 7.88 2.29 -20.70
CA PRO A 278 7.39 3.63 -20.38
C PRO A 278 6.64 3.66 -19.04
N VAL A 279 6.90 4.71 -18.23
CA VAL A 279 6.26 4.87 -16.91
C VAL A 279 4.72 4.88 -17.01
N GLY A 280 4.17 5.41 -18.12
CA GLY A 280 2.73 5.37 -18.39
C GLY A 280 2.18 3.95 -18.50
N ILE A 281 2.88 3.04 -19.20
CA ILE A 281 2.51 1.62 -19.31
C ILE A 281 2.59 0.94 -17.94
N ILE A 282 3.66 1.22 -17.16
CA ILE A 282 3.81 0.69 -15.80
C ILE A 282 2.67 1.18 -14.91
N SER A 283 2.32 2.46 -15.00
CA SER A 283 1.22 3.08 -14.24
C SER A 283 -0.12 2.43 -14.54
N GLN A 284 -0.41 2.23 -15.82
CA GLN A 284 -1.64 1.56 -16.28
C GLN A 284 -1.68 0.10 -15.82
N ALA A 285 -0.60 -0.64 -15.98
CA ALA A 285 -0.49 -2.04 -15.57
C ALA A 285 -0.69 -2.24 -14.06
N LEU A 286 -0.20 -1.28 -13.26
CA LEU A 286 -0.37 -1.27 -11.82
C LEU A 286 -1.73 -0.69 -11.36
N GLY A 287 -2.53 -0.11 -12.25
CA GLY A 287 -3.81 0.52 -11.94
C GLY A 287 -3.67 1.76 -11.06
N HIS A 288 -2.62 2.57 -11.26
CA HIS A 288 -2.45 3.82 -10.54
C HIS A 288 -3.33 4.94 -11.12
N SER A 289 -3.70 5.90 -10.27
CA SER A 289 -4.49 7.07 -10.69
C SER A 289 -3.63 8.19 -11.27
N SER A 290 -2.32 8.19 -11.00
CA SER A 290 -1.38 9.18 -11.53
C SER A 290 0.02 8.59 -11.67
N LEU A 291 0.84 9.19 -12.56
CA LEU A 291 2.24 8.82 -12.78
C LEU A 291 3.08 9.03 -11.51
N ARG A 292 2.83 10.09 -10.76
CA ARG A 292 3.52 10.41 -9.49
C ARG A 292 3.45 9.25 -8.49
N VAL A 293 2.31 8.53 -8.44
CA VAL A 293 2.20 7.33 -7.61
C VAL A 293 3.13 6.23 -8.11
N THR A 294 3.29 6.09 -9.43
CA THR A 294 4.18 5.07 -10.03
C THR A 294 5.63 5.35 -9.72
N GLU A 295 6.06 6.60 -9.80
CA GLU A 295 7.43 7.03 -9.50
C GLU A 295 7.86 6.64 -8.08
N THR A 296 6.93 6.63 -7.13
CA THR A 296 7.22 6.18 -5.76
C THR A 296 7.62 4.70 -5.66
N TYR A 297 7.34 3.89 -6.67
CA TYR A 297 7.73 2.47 -6.74
C TYR A 297 9.07 2.23 -7.43
N LEU A 298 9.53 3.19 -8.25
CA LEU A 298 10.71 3.01 -9.07
C LEU A 298 11.98 3.27 -8.26
N LYS A 299 12.98 2.42 -8.44
CA LYS A 299 14.35 2.73 -8.01
C LYS A 299 15.02 3.58 -9.09
N PRO A 300 15.79 4.61 -8.74
CA PRO A 300 16.60 5.34 -9.68
C PRO A 300 17.52 4.40 -10.47
N PHE A 301 17.86 4.78 -11.71
CA PHE A 301 18.92 4.12 -12.47
C PHE A 301 20.27 4.37 -11.80
N GLY A 302 21.16 3.38 -11.87
CA GLY A 302 22.56 3.58 -11.53
C GLY A 302 23.24 4.47 -12.61
N ASN A 303 24.29 5.19 -12.21
CA ASN A 303 25.03 6.10 -13.10
C ASN A 303 25.46 5.42 -14.42
N GLU A 304 25.87 4.16 -14.36
CA GLU A 304 26.26 3.38 -15.54
C GLU A 304 25.18 3.31 -16.63
N LEU A 305 23.91 3.15 -16.23
CA LEU A 305 22.79 3.13 -17.18
C LEU A 305 22.49 4.52 -17.74
N VAL A 306 22.62 5.55 -16.91
CA VAL A 306 22.47 6.95 -17.35
C VAL A 306 23.57 7.30 -18.37
N ASP A 307 24.82 6.92 -18.09
CA ASP A 307 25.95 7.12 -18.98
C ASP A 307 25.82 6.33 -20.29
N LYS A 308 25.29 5.11 -20.22
CA LYS A 308 25.00 4.31 -21.42
C LYS A 308 23.93 4.99 -22.28
N ALA A 309 22.85 5.45 -21.66
CA ALA A 309 21.79 6.17 -22.38
C ALA A 309 22.32 7.44 -23.05
N ASN A 310 23.16 8.20 -22.35
CA ASN A 310 23.81 9.40 -22.89
C ASN A 310 24.72 9.07 -24.10
N ARG A 311 25.56 8.02 -23.97
CA ARG A 311 26.39 7.56 -25.10
C ARG A 311 25.54 7.14 -26.31
N GLN A 312 24.43 6.44 -26.10
CA GLN A 312 23.52 6.04 -27.18
C GLN A 312 22.88 7.27 -27.86
N LEU A 313 22.47 8.27 -27.08
CA LEU A 313 21.92 9.52 -27.59
C LEU A 313 22.96 10.27 -28.45
N ILE A 314 24.16 10.43 -27.94
CA ILE A 314 25.25 11.08 -28.68
C ILE A 314 25.57 10.34 -29.99
N ALA A 315 25.59 9.00 -29.95
CA ALA A 315 25.82 8.17 -31.14
C ALA A 315 24.73 8.34 -32.19
N SER A 316 23.46 8.45 -31.76
CA SER A 316 22.32 8.65 -32.67
C SER A 316 22.40 10.03 -33.39
N VAL A 317 22.77 11.07 -32.65
CA VAL A 317 22.93 12.41 -33.20
C VAL A 317 24.09 12.46 -34.20
N ARG A 318 25.19 11.77 -33.91
CA ARG A 318 26.33 11.66 -34.83
C ARG A 318 25.97 10.93 -36.14
N LYS A 319 25.19 9.86 -36.07
CA LYS A 319 24.69 9.12 -37.25
C LYS A 319 23.81 10.00 -38.15
N CYS A 320 22.96 10.86 -37.56
CA CYS A 320 22.18 11.83 -38.37
C CYS A 320 23.02 12.83 -39.11
N LYS A 321 24.09 13.35 -38.50
CA LYS A 321 25.00 14.27 -39.20
C LYS A 321 25.71 13.63 -40.41
N TRP A 322 26.17 12.40 -40.27
CA TRP A 322 26.85 11.69 -41.38
C TRP A 322 25.92 11.32 -42.52
N LYS A 323 24.65 11.01 -42.29
CA LYS A 323 23.69 10.79 -43.39
C LYS A 323 23.46 12.05 -44.22
N ASN A 324 23.32 13.20 -43.59
CA ASN A 324 23.11 14.48 -44.29
C ASN A 324 24.35 14.90 -45.09
N GLU A 325 25.59 14.62 -44.63
CA GLU A 325 26.80 14.92 -45.39
C GLU A 325 27.04 13.97 -46.58
N THR A 326 26.60 12.70 -46.49
CA THR A 326 26.71 11.75 -47.62
C THR A 326 25.65 12.00 -48.69
N GLU A 327 24.45 12.44 -48.33
CA GLU A 327 23.44 12.84 -49.31
C GLU A 327 23.79 14.13 -50.03
N TYR A 328 24.46 15.08 -49.35
CA TYR A 328 24.93 16.32 -49.97
C TYR A 328 26.12 16.13 -50.94
N ARG A 329 26.95 15.08 -50.69
CA ARG A 329 28.07 14.73 -51.60
C ARG A 329 27.66 13.83 -52.77
N ALA A 330 26.56 13.17 -52.71
CA ALA A 330 26.03 12.34 -53.78
C ALA A 330 25.16 13.12 -54.79
N GLY A 331 24.84 14.37 -54.50
CA GLY A 331 24.02 15.27 -55.34
C GLY A 331 24.84 16.36 -56.07
N LEU A 332 26.17 16.26 -56.07
CA LEU A 332 27.10 17.06 -56.90
C LEU A 332 27.84 16.11 -57.88
#